data_9d01b458e2f366319858d7467583c6d9
#
_entry.id   9d01b458e2f366319858d7467583c6d9
#
_cell.length_a   1.000
_cell.length_b   1.000
_cell.length_c   1.000
_cell.angle_alpha   90.00
_cell.angle_beta   90.00
_cell.angle_gamma   90.00
#
_symmetry.space_group_name_H-M   'P 1'
#
loop_
_entity.id
_entity.type
_entity.pdbx_description
1 polymer ?
#
loop_
_entity_poly.entity_id
_entity_poly.type
_entity_poly.pdbx_seq_one_letter_code
_entity_poly.pdbx_strand_id
1 'polypeptide(L)'
;YDPCPARTDKIQGVNAVSPSFFDLMSNGDIKTNIGDSGKKYVTWAKNNGYKVWPTLSNTFLNNKDAVSKMMSTFETREYLIENIVNSLIDADVDGINIDLENMYKEDKDKYSRFIIELAPRVRDLGMTLCVDVTEPDGSDTWSLCYDRHTLAETADYLVFIGYDQHNNSSKEAGTVAGYDWEEKNIK
;
A
#
# COMPACT_ATOMS: atom_id res chain seq x y z
N TYR A 1 16.96 -1.65 -9.54
CA TYR A 1 16.31 -1.74 -8.22
C TYR A 1 16.01 -3.20 -7.91
N ASP A 2 16.57 -3.73 -6.82
CA ASP A 2 16.21 -5.06 -6.33
C ASP A 2 15.15 -4.85 -5.23
N PRO A 3 13.89 -5.29 -5.44
CA PRO A 3 12.84 -5.16 -4.44
C PRO A 3 13.07 -6.05 -3.20
N CYS A 4 14.06 -6.93 -3.26
CA CYS A 4 14.36 -7.91 -2.23
C CYS A 4 15.85 -7.87 -1.86
N PRO A 5 16.30 -6.86 -1.11
CA PRO A 5 17.69 -6.81 -0.67
C PRO A 5 18.03 -8.04 0.15
N ALA A 6 19.17 -8.67 -0.17
CA ALA A 6 19.67 -9.82 0.59
C ALA A 6 19.86 -9.41 2.05
N ARG A 7 19.16 -10.08 2.97
CA ARG A 7 19.33 -9.93 4.40
C ARG A 7 19.70 -11.28 5.00
N THR A 8 20.64 -11.23 5.93
CA THR A 8 21.12 -12.42 6.63
C THR A 8 20.63 -12.50 8.06
N ASP A 9 20.34 -11.35 8.68
CA ASP A 9 20.03 -11.26 10.10
C ASP A 9 18.61 -10.71 10.34
N LYS A 10 17.94 -11.27 11.36
CA LYS A 10 16.66 -10.78 11.83
C LYS A 10 16.87 -9.46 12.57
N ILE A 11 16.04 -8.46 12.26
CA ILE A 11 16.00 -7.19 12.98
C ILE A 11 15.12 -7.37 14.23
N GLN A 12 15.70 -7.15 15.41
CA GLN A 12 14.97 -7.25 16.66
C GLN A 12 13.84 -6.19 16.72
N GLY A 13 12.66 -6.61 17.15
CA GLY A 13 11.49 -5.72 17.27
C GLY A 13 10.70 -5.55 15.96
N VAL A 14 11.19 -6.04 14.82
CA VAL A 14 10.46 -6.05 13.56
C VAL A 14 9.72 -7.37 13.39
N ASN A 15 8.41 -7.30 13.18
CA ASN A 15 7.53 -8.48 13.06
C ASN A 15 6.98 -8.68 11.65
N ALA A 16 6.97 -7.64 10.82
CA ALA A 16 6.49 -7.69 9.44
C ALA A 16 7.46 -6.97 8.50
N VAL A 17 7.44 -7.37 7.24
CA VAL A 17 8.18 -6.74 6.13
C VAL A 17 7.23 -6.49 4.95
N SER A 18 7.42 -5.37 4.27
CA SER A 18 6.58 -4.96 3.13
C SER A 18 7.44 -4.73 1.87
N PRO A 19 7.80 -5.81 1.15
CA PRO A 19 8.55 -5.68 -0.10
C PRO A 19 7.69 -5.14 -1.24
N SER A 20 8.26 -4.33 -2.14
CA SER A 20 7.59 -3.76 -3.31
C SER A 20 7.40 -4.80 -4.42
N PHE A 21 6.44 -5.70 -4.23
CA PHE A 21 6.24 -6.84 -5.13
C PHE A 21 5.20 -6.61 -6.22
N PHE A 22 4.27 -5.69 -6.02
CA PHE A 22 3.13 -5.53 -6.90
C PHE A 22 3.01 -4.11 -7.45
N ASP A 23 2.86 -4.01 -8.77
CA ASP A 23 2.53 -2.76 -9.46
C ASP A 23 1.12 -2.86 -10.05
N LEU A 24 0.30 -1.83 -9.80
CA LEU A 24 -1.01 -1.69 -10.42
C LEU A 24 -0.87 -1.28 -11.89
N MET A 25 -1.52 -2.03 -12.80
CA MET A 25 -1.54 -1.74 -14.23
C MET A 25 -2.81 -0.98 -14.61
N SER A 26 -2.78 -0.25 -15.73
CA SER A 26 -3.87 0.62 -16.19
C SER A 26 -5.20 -0.09 -16.49
N ASN A 27 -5.17 -1.39 -16.69
CA ASN A 27 -6.35 -2.23 -16.93
C ASN A 27 -6.86 -2.97 -15.68
N GLY A 28 -6.24 -2.75 -14.51
CA GLY A 28 -6.59 -3.44 -13.27
C GLY A 28 -5.85 -4.77 -13.03
N ASP A 29 -4.95 -5.15 -13.93
CA ASP A 29 -4.04 -6.28 -13.68
C ASP A 29 -2.99 -5.92 -12.63
N ILE A 30 -2.45 -6.92 -11.97
CA ILE A 30 -1.34 -6.79 -11.04
C ILE A 30 -0.08 -7.36 -11.68
N LYS A 31 0.91 -6.48 -11.90
CA LYS A 31 2.24 -6.92 -12.31
C LYS A 31 3.02 -7.36 -11.09
N THR A 32 3.48 -8.59 -11.09
CA THR A 32 4.34 -9.11 -10.02
C THR A 32 5.83 -8.93 -10.36
N ASN A 33 6.59 -8.43 -9.38
CA ASN A 33 8.05 -8.27 -9.46
C ASN A 33 8.80 -9.29 -8.60
N ILE A 34 8.14 -10.37 -8.16
CA ILE A 34 8.68 -11.31 -7.20
C ILE A 34 9.88 -12.09 -7.76
N GLY A 35 9.75 -12.70 -8.93
CA GLY A 35 10.81 -13.53 -9.51
C GLY A 35 11.39 -14.56 -8.53
N ASP A 36 12.54 -15.16 -8.86
CA ASP A 36 13.19 -16.14 -7.99
C ASP A 36 13.80 -15.51 -6.72
N SER A 37 14.29 -14.27 -6.81
CA SER A 37 14.84 -13.55 -5.66
C SER A 37 13.75 -13.22 -4.63
N GLY A 38 12.59 -12.80 -5.09
CA GLY A 38 11.45 -12.52 -4.22
C GLY A 38 10.91 -13.76 -3.52
N LYS A 39 10.81 -14.90 -4.22
CA LYS A 39 10.43 -16.19 -3.60
C LYS A 39 11.40 -16.60 -2.51
N LYS A 40 12.71 -16.44 -2.75
CA LYS A 40 13.73 -16.69 -1.73
C LYS A 40 13.61 -15.75 -0.55
N TYR A 41 13.29 -14.47 -0.81
CA TYR A 41 13.05 -13.48 0.24
C TYR A 41 11.84 -13.84 1.10
N VAL A 42 10.71 -14.21 0.50
CA VAL A 42 9.50 -14.66 1.24
C VAL A 42 9.83 -15.84 2.14
N THR A 43 10.51 -16.85 1.59
CA THR A 43 10.94 -18.04 2.36
C THR A 43 11.87 -17.64 3.52
N TRP A 44 12.85 -16.77 3.27
CA TRP A 44 13.75 -16.28 4.31
C TRP A 44 12.99 -15.51 5.38
N ALA A 45 12.10 -14.61 5.01
CA ALA A 45 11.34 -13.80 5.94
C ALA A 45 10.46 -14.66 6.86
N LYS A 46 9.70 -15.59 6.29
CA LYS A 46 8.87 -16.53 7.06
C LYS A 46 9.70 -17.41 7.99
N ASN A 47 10.86 -17.93 7.54
CA ASN A 47 11.76 -18.72 8.37
C ASN A 47 12.37 -17.93 9.54
N ASN A 48 12.45 -16.61 9.42
CA ASN A 48 12.89 -15.71 10.49
C ASN A 48 11.72 -15.16 11.34
N GLY A 49 10.50 -15.65 11.12
CA GLY A 49 9.31 -15.29 11.90
C GLY A 49 8.77 -13.90 11.56
N TYR A 50 9.05 -13.38 10.36
CA TYR A 50 8.37 -12.20 9.84
C TYR A 50 7.06 -12.58 9.17
N LYS A 51 6.08 -11.70 9.27
CA LYS A 51 4.95 -11.63 8.35
C LYS A 51 5.37 -10.88 7.08
N VAL A 52 4.91 -11.34 5.91
CA VAL A 52 5.20 -10.70 4.63
C VAL A 52 3.94 -10.06 4.09
N TRP A 53 3.91 -8.72 4.06
CA TRP A 53 2.79 -7.89 3.57
C TRP A 53 3.27 -7.05 2.39
N PRO A 54 3.38 -7.63 1.17
CA PRO A 54 3.91 -6.88 0.02
C PRO A 54 3.10 -5.64 -0.27
N THR A 55 3.81 -4.60 -0.73
CA THR A 55 3.20 -3.37 -1.21
C THR A 55 2.64 -3.56 -2.61
N LEU A 56 1.39 -3.11 -2.81
CA LEU A 56 0.78 -2.84 -4.11
C LEU A 56 0.78 -1.32 -4.32
N SER A 57 1.55 -0.85 -5.30
CA SER A 57 1.70 0.57 -5.60
C SER A 57 1.18 0.93 -7.00
N ASN A 58 0.69 2.18 -7.15
CA ASN A 58 0.35 2.77 -8.44
C ASN A 58 1.42 3.74 -8.96
N THR A 59 2.60 3.80 -8.34
CA THR A 59 3.67 4.76 -8.66
C THR A 59 4.10 4.67 -10.12
N PHE A 60 4.26 3.45 -10.66
CA PHE A 60 4.64 3.27 -12.07
C PHE A 60 3.50 3.54 -13.05
N LEU A 61 2.26 3.39 -12.63
CA LEU A 61 1.10 3.71 -13.45
C LEU A 61 1.01 5.21 -13.73
N ASN A 62 1.22 6.05 -12.71
CA ASN A 62 1.15 7.52 -12.74
C ASN A 62 -0.03 8.05 -13.58
N ASN A 63 -1.20 7.42 -13.46
CA ASN A 63 -2.40 7.70 -14.26
C ASN A 63 -3.65 7.68 -13.36
N LYS A 64 -4.04 8.86 -12.89
CA LYS A 64 -5.21 9.04 -12.00
C LYS A 64 -6.53 8.61 -12.66
N ASP A 65 -6.67 8.85 -13.97
CA ASP A 65 -7.89 8.49 -14.71
C ASP A 65 -8.08 6.97 -14.74
N ALA A 66 -6.99 6.22 -14.92
CA ALA A 66 -7.05 4.76 -14.88
C ALA A 66 -7.44 4.26 -13.50
N VAL A 67 -6.85 4.82 -12.42
CA VAL A 67 -7.21 4.49 -11.04
C VAL A 67 -8.68 4.82 -10.76
N SER A 68 -9.13 6.03 -11.13
CA SER A 68 -10.53 6.45 -11.00
C SER A 68 -11.49 5.49 -11.70
N LYS A 69 -11.16 5.08 -12.92
CA LYS A 69 -11.98 4.15 -13.71
C LYS A 69 -12.07 2.76 -13.06
N MET A 70 -10.96 2.23 -12.54
CA MET A 70 -10.95 0.93 -11.86
C MET A 70 -11.83 0.90 -10.63
N MET A 71 -12.01 2.04 -9.95
CA MET A 71 -12.82 2.15 -8.72
C MET A 71 -14.27 2.55 -8.99
N SER A 72 -14.64 2.84 -10.26
CA SER A 72 -15.90 3.51 -10.59
C SER A 72 -17.13 2.60 -10.51
N THR A 73 -17.02 1.32 -10.86
CA THR A 73 -18.15 0.38 -10.87
C THR A 73 -17.84 -0.85 -10.01
N PHE A 74 -18.88 -1.58 -9.63
CA PHE A 74 -18.71 -2.85 -8.92
C PHE A 74 -17.86 -3.83 -9.73
N GLU A 75 -18.13 -3.97 -11.03
CA GLU A 75 -17.46 -4.92 -11.90
C GLU A 75 -15.95 -4.62 -12.04
N THR A 76 -15.57 -3.34 -12.15
CA THR A 76 -14.17 -2.97 -12.26
C THR A 76 -13.42 -3.13 -10.92
N ARG A 77 -14.08 -2.85 -9.79
CA ARG A 77 -13.51 -3.11 -8.46
C ARG A 77 -13.39 -4.60 -8.19
N GLU A 78 -14.41 -5.39 -8.51
CA GLU A 78 -14.37 -6.85 -8.31
C GLU A 78 -13.24 -7.48 -9.14
N TYR A 79 -13.07 -7.06 -10.40
CA TYR A 79 -11.94 -7.51 -11.22
C TYR A 79 -10.58 -7.19 -10.58
N LEU A 80 -10.40 -5.97 -10.09
CA LEU A 80 -9.17 -5.58 -9.37
C LEU A 80 -8.96 -6.42 -8.11
N ILE A 81 -10.00 -6.61 -7.31
CA ILE A 81 -9.96 -7.39 -6.07
C ILE A 81 -9.59 -8.85 -6.37
N GLU A 82 -10.18 -9.47 -7.39
CA GLU A 82 -9.83 -10.84 -7.80
C GLU A 82 -8.36 -10.95 -8.20
N ASN A 83 -7.84 -10.00 -8.96
CA ASN A 83 -6.43 -9.98 -9.35
C ASN A 83 -5.50 -9.81 -8.15
N ILE A 84 -5.86 -8.97 -7.19
CA ILE A 84 -5.11 -8.83 -5.93
C ILE A 84 -5.10 -10.16 -5.17
N VAL A 85 -6.27 -10.73 -4.91
CA VAL A 85 -6.43 -11.99 -4.18
C VAL A 85 -5.62 -13.12 -4.80
N ASN A 86 -5.71 -13.29 -6.12
CA ASN A 86 -4.93 -14.30 -6.86
C ASN A 86 -3.42 -14.05 -6.72
N SER A 87 -2.97 -12.80 -6.82
CA SER A 87 -1.56 -12.44 -6.66
C SER A 87 -1.04 -12.75 -5.25
N LEU A 88 -1.85 -12.57 -4.21
CA LEU A 88 -1.49 -12.90 -2.83
C LEU A 88 -1.35 -14.41 -2.62
N ILE A 89 -2.27 -15.20 -3.17
CA ILE A 89 -2.23 -16.67 -3.11
C ILE A 89 -0.98 -17.20 -3.82
N ASP A 90 -0.73 -16.72 -5.04
CA ASP A 90 0.41 -17.15 -5.85
C ASP A 90 1.77 -16.77 -5.22
N ALA A 91 1.81 -15.66 -4.47
CA ALA A 91 3.00 -15.19 -3.79
C ALA A 91 3.28 -15.87 -2.45
N ASP A 92 2.32 -16.65 -1.90
CA ASP A 92 2.41 -17.28 -0.58
C ASP A 92 2.81 -16.29 0.53
N VAL A 93 2.07 -15.20 0.65
CA VAL A 93 2.33 -14.11 1.61
C VAL A 93 1.30 -14.10 2.76
N ASP A 94 1.49 -13.20 3.73
CA ASP A 94 0.64 -13.16 4.94
C ASP A 94 -0.30 -11.95 4.97
N GLY A 95 -0.29 -11.12 3.96
CA GLY A 95 -1.13 -9.90 3.88
C GLY A 95 -0.76 -9.04 2.69
N ILE A 96 -1.28 -7.82 2.68
CA ILE A 96 -1.00 -6.81 1.65
C ILE A 96 -0.95 -5.43 2.28
N ASN A 97 -0.09 -4.58 1.73
CA ASN A 97 -0.06 -3.14 1.99
C ASN A 97 -0.51 -2.39 0.73
N ILE A 98 -1.63 -1.69 0.79
CA ILE A 98 -2.19 -0.92 -0.32
C ILE A 98 -1.62 0.49 -0.26
N ASP A 99 -0.75 0.81 -1.22
CA ASP A 99 -0.05 2.08 -1.35
C ASP A 99 -0.48 2.75 -2.67
N LEU A 100 -1.72 3.27 -2.68
CA LEU A 100 -2.27 4.00 -3.83
C LEU A 100 -2.31 5.49 -3.52
N GLU A 101 -1.44 6.22 -4.19
CA GLU A 101 -1.22 7.65 -3.98
C GLU A 101 -1.68 8.50 -5.19
N ASN A 102 -1.69 9.82 -4.99
CA ASN A 102 -1.92 10.79 -6.05
C ASN A 102 -3.22 10.52 -6.81
N MET A 103 -4.31 10.25 -6.09
CA MET A 103 -5.65 10.03 -6.63
C MET A 103 -6.45 11.33 -6.68
N TYR A 104 -7.56 11.36 -7.41
CA TYR A 104 -8.49 12.49 -7.35
C TYR A 104 -9.24 12.53 -6.01
N LYS A 105 -9.44 13.73 -5.44
CA LYS A 105 -10.24 13.89 -4.21
C LYS A 105 -11.70 13.44 -4.39
N GLU A 106 -12.20 13.53 -5.62
CA GLU A 106 -13.53 13.08 -6.00
C GLU A 106 -13.69 11.55 -5.94
N ASP A 107 -12.58 10.82 -5.91
CA ASP A 107 -12.55 9.36 -5.81
C ASP A 107 -12.46 8.86 -4.36
N LYS A 108 -12.46 9.74 -3.38
CA LYS A 108 -12.37 9.40 -1.94
C LYS A 108 -13.36 8.31 -1.53
N ASP A 109 -14.63 8.48 -1.89
CA ASP A 109 -15.67 7.51 -1.54
C ASP A 109 -15.55 6.19 -2.33
N LYS A 110 -15.07 6.27 -3.58
CA LYS A 110 -14.82 5.09 -4.42
C LYS A 110 -13.63 4.28 -3.87
N TYR A 111 -12.58 4.97 -3.43
CA TYR A 111 -11.43 4.32 -2.79
C TYR A 111 -11.83 3.66 -1.48
N SER A 112 -12.59 4.34 -0.63
CA SER A 112 -13.13 3.76 0.60
C SER A 112 -13.97 2.53 0.30
N ARG A 113 -14.84 2.59 -0.72
CA ARG A 113 -15.65 1.45 -1.16
C ARG A 113 -14.79 0.27 -1.62
N PHE A 114 -13.73 0.53 -2.38
CA PHE A 114 -12.79 -0.51 -2.81
C PHE A 114 -12.15 -1.21 -1.61
N ILE A 115 -11.67 -0.46 -0.61
CA ILE A 115 -11.07 -1.04 0.60
C ILE A 115 -12.11 -1.82 1.43
N ILE A 116 -13.35 -1.34 1.55
CA ILE A 116 -14.45 -2.06 2.22
C ILE A 116 -14.74 -3.40 1.52
N GLU A 117 -14.71 -3.44 0.19
CA GLU A 117 -14.97 -4.66 -0.58
C GLU A 117 -13.75 -5.61 -0.59
N LEU A 118 -12.52 -5.10 -0.53
CA LEU A 118 -11.28 -5.88 -0.46
C LEU A 118 -11.09 -6.55 0.91
N ALA A 119 -11.38 -5.84 2.01
CA ALA A 119 -11.07 -6.28 3.36
C ALA A 119 -11.59 -7.69 3.71
N PRO A 120 -12.86 -8.05 3.48
CA PRO A 120 -13.35 -9.40 3.76
C PRO A 120 -12.64 -10.46 2.93
N ARG A 121 -12.30 -10.16 1.66
CA ARG A 121 -11.62 -11.10 0.76
C ARG A 121 -10.21 -11.44 1.24
N VAL A 122 -9.48 -10.45 1.76
CA VAL A 122 -8.13 -10.63 2.35
C VAL A 122 -8.25 -11.40 3.67
N ARG A 123 -9.22 -11.06 4.52
CA ARG A 123 -9.43 -11.73 5.81
C ARG A 123 -9.91 -13.17 5.68
N ASP A 124 -10.70 -13.51 4.66
CA ASP A 124 -11.13 -14.89 4.38
C ASP A 124 -9.94 -15.81 4.04
N LEU A 125 -8.82 -15.24 3.57
CA LEU A 125 -7.56 -15.95 3.40
C LEU A 125 -6.71 -16.05 4.69
N GLY A 126 -7.19 -15.49 5.80
CA GLY A 126 -6.41 -15.35 7.04
C GLY A 126 -5.26 -14.35 6.94
N MET A 127 -5.33 -13.42 6.00
CA MET A 127 -4.30 -12.41 5.70
C MET A 127 -4.63 -11.05 6.31
N THR A 128 -3.60 -10.21 6.43
CA THR A 128 -3.69 -8.85 6.99
C THR A 128 -3.81 -7.81 5.87
N LEU A 129 -4.70 -6.83 6.05
CA LEU A 129 -4.85 -5.67 5.17
C LEU A 129 -4.26 -4.43 5.83
N CYS A 130 -3.22 -3.85 5.21
CA CYS A 130 -2.69 -2.53 5.55
C CYS A 130 -3.04 -1.54 4.43
N VAL A 131 -3.23 -0.27 4.79
CA VAL A 131 -3.50 0.82 3.84
C VAL A 131 -2.62 2.01 4.19
N ASP A 132 -1.85 2.49 3.22
CA ASP A 132 -1.02 3.67 3.36
C ASP A 132 -1.85 4.94 3.17
N VAL A 133 -1.55 5.97 3.97
CA VAL A 133 -2.13 7.31 3.85
C VAL A 133 -1.04 8.36 4.08
N THR A 134 -1.16 9.46 3.36
CA THR A 134 -0.26 10.62 3.49
C THR A 134 -0.69 11.56 4.62
N GLU A 135 0.08 12.62 4.85
CA GLU A 135 -0.28 13.66 5.82
C GLU A 135 -1.59 14.38 5.43
N PRO A 136 -2.37 14.86 6.42
CA PRO A 136 -3.61 15.59 6.19
C PRO A 136 -3.34 17.08 5.88
N ASP A 137 -2.57 17.37 4.83
CA ASP A 137 -2.17 18.74 4.43
C ASP A 137 -3.25 19.51 3.67
N GLY A 138 -4.37 18.85 3.32
CA GLY A 138 -5.49 19.45 2.60
C GLY A 138 -5.30 19.55 1.09
N SER A 139 -4.25 19.00 0.53
CA SER A 139 -4.04 18.92 -0.92
C SER A 139 -5.04 17.98 -1.60
N ASP A 140 -5.43 18.31 -2.83
CA ASP A 140 -6.52 17.62 -3.54
C ASP A 140 -6.19 16.15 -3.86
N THR A 141 -4.95 15.87 -4.29
CA THR A 141 -4.58 14.53 -4.80
C THR A 141 -3.66 13.74 -3.86
N TRP A 142 -3.12 14.41 -2.85
CA TRP A 142 -2.20 13.81 -1.89
C TRP A 142 -2.87 13.53 -0.54
N SER A 143 -3.84 14.33 -0.15
CA SER A 143 -4.49 14.27 1.15
C SER A 143 -5.99 14.01 1.10
N LEU A 144 -6.74 14.80 0.32
CA LEU A 144 -8.20 14.79 0.32
C LEU A 144 -8.81 13.57 -0.40
N CYS A 145 -7.99 12.78 -1.08
CA CYS A 145 -8.40 11.51 -1.69
C CYS A 145 -8.61 10.37 -0.67
N TYR A 146 -8.26 10.57 0.61
CA TYR A 146 -8.45 9.56 1.66
C TYR A 146 -9.55 9.96 2.66
N ASP A 147 -10.49 9.06 2.89
CA ASP A 147 -11.33 9.07 4.08
C ASP A 147 -10.66 8.22 5.17
N ARG A 148 -9.74 8.85 5.91
CA ARG A 148 -8.92 8.18 6.93
C ARG A 148 -9.73 7.49 8.00
N HIS A 149 -10.91 8.04 8.36
CA HIS A 149 -11.80 7.45 9.34
C HIS A 149 -12.34 6.10 8.84
N THR A 150 -12.95 6.08 7.65
CA THR A 150 -13.47 4.85 7.05
C THR A 150 -12.37 3.82 6.79
N LEU A 151 -11.19 4.27 6.34
CA LEU A 151 -10.04 3.39 6.10
C LEU A 151 -9.55 2.76 7.41
N ALA A 152 -9.45 3.53 8.50
CA ALA A 152 -9.02 3.04 9.81
C ALA A 152 -10.01 2.06 10.44
N GLU A 153 -11.31 2.22 10.19
CA GLU A 153 -12.33 1.27 10.65
C GLU A 153 -12.36 -0.02 9.82
N THR A 154 -11.83 0.03 8.60
CA THR A 154 -11.91 -1.08 7.64
C THR A 154 -10.65 -1.92 7.57
N ALA A 155 -9.47 -1.29 7.51
CA ALA A 155 -8.17 -1.97 7.45
C ALA A 155 -7.76 -2.53 8.82
N ASP A 156 -6.83 -3.50 8.84
CA ASP A 156 -6.23 -3.99 10.07
C ASP A 156 -5.17 -3.03 10.59
N TYR A 157 -4.48 -2.33 9.67
CA TYR A 157 -3.53 -1.26 9.96
C TYR A 157 -3.69 -0.13 8.96
N LEU A 158 -3.71 1.11 9.47
CA LEU A 158 -3.52 2.31 8.68
C LEU A 158 -2.06 2.75 8.87
N VAL A 159 -1.33 2.85 7.77
CA VAL A 159 0.10 3.18 7.78
C VAL A 159 0.25 4.64 7.36
N PHE A 160 0.74 5.47 8.26
CA PHE A 160 1.03 6.87 7.95
C PHE A 160 2.38 7.00 7.26
N ILE A 161 2.40 7.64 6.08
CA ILE A 161 3.63 7.98 5.36
C ILE A 161 4.25 9.21 6.03
N GLY A 162 4.98 8.98 7.13
CA GLY A 162 5.54 9.99 8.02
C GLY A 162 6.91 10.52 7.54
N TYR A 163 7.08 10.75 6.24
CA TYR A 163 8.28 11.34 5.64
C TYR A 163 7.88 12.31 4.53
N ASP A 164 8.84 12.95 3.87
CA ASP A 164 8.63 14.00 2.87
C ASP A 164 8.17 15.36 3.41
N GLN A 165 8.32 15.61 4.71
CA GLN A 165 8.15 16.97 5.26
C GLN A 165 9.00 17.98 4.48
N HIS A 166 10.25 17.62 4.18
CA HIS A 166 11.09 18.28 3.20
C HIS A 166 11.68 17.24 2.25
N ASN A 167 11.57 17.46 0.96
CA ASN A 167 12.04 16.59 -0.10
C ASN A 167 12.83 17.38 -1.16
N ASN A 168 13.22 16.73 -2.25
CA ASN A 168 14.00 17.36 -3.33
C ASN A 168 13.30 18.54 -4.02
N SER A 169 11.97 18.69 -3.86
CA SER A 169 11.18 19.78 -4.44
C SER A 169 10.92 20.92 -3.44
N SER A 170 11.33 20.76 -2.19
CA SER A 170 11.12 21.77 -1.15
C SER A 170 11.98 23.01 -1.41
N LYS A 171 11.38 24.19 -1.20
CA LYS A 171 12.09 25.48 -1.38
C LYS A 171 13.14 25.74 -0.30
N GLU A 172 12.98 25.12 0.85
CA GLU A 172 13.86 25.25 2.01
C GLU A 172 14.38 23.86 2.40
N ALA A 173 15.65 23.82 2.81
CA ALA A 173 16.24 22.61 3.36
C ALA A 173 15.67 22.34 4.76
N GLY A 174 15.38 21.08 5.05
CA GLY A 174 14.84 20.67 6.35
C GLY A 174 14.94 19.17 6.56
N THR A 175 14.44 18.71 7.68
CA THR A 175 14.37 17.27 7.98
C THR A 175 13.31 16.59 7.12
N VAL A 176 13.58 15.36 6.70
CA VAL A 176 12.63 14.53 5.95
C VAL A 176 11.43 14.15 6.81
N ALA A 177 11.65 13.94 8.12
CA ALA A 177 10.65 13.56 9.09
C ALA A 177 10.98 14.22 10.44
N GLY A 178 10.30 15.32 10.75
CA GLY A 178 10.47 16.03 12.02
C GLY A 178 9.51 15.50 13.08
N TYR A 179 9.99 15.26 14.29
CA TYR A 179 9.17 14.71 15.37
C TYR A 179 7.88 15.52 15.62
N ASP A 180 7.98 16.86 15.72
CA ASP A 180 6.81 17.72 15.95
C ASP A 180 5.83 17.70 14.78
N TRP A 181 6.34 17.54 13.56
CA TRP A 181 5.52 17.41 12.35
C TRP A 181 4.80 16.06 12.33
N GLU A 182 5.49 14.97 12.62
CA GLU A 182 4.86 13.65 12.72
C GLU A 182 3.80 13.62 13.84
N GLU A 183 4.13 14.10 15.04
CA GLU A 183 3.20 14.15 16.18
C GLU A 183 1.93 14.94 15.86
N LYS A 184 2.05 16.05 15.12
CA LYS A 184 0.91 16.86 14.68
C LYS A 184 0.00 16.11 13.69
N ASN A 185 0.57 15.31 12.80
CA ASN A 185 -0.16 14.65 11.71
C ASN A 185 -0.76 13.29 12.11
N ILE A 186 -0.30 12.70 13.21
CA ILE A 186 -0.85 11.45 13.78
C ILE A 186 -2.03 11.72 14.72
N LYS A 187 -2.12 12.92 15.31
CA LYS A 187 -3.23 13.34 16.20
C LYS A 187 -4.45 13.81 15.44
#